data_c60e3580ab5ce7b7385fc96228f02933
#
_entry.id   c60e3580ab5ce7b7385fc96228f02933
#
_cell.length_a   1.000
_cell.length_b   1.000
_cell.length_c   1.000
_cell.angle_alpha   90.00
_cell.angle_beta   90.00
_cell.angle_gamma   90.00
#
_symmetry.space_group_name_H-M   'P 1'
#
loop_
_entity.id
_entity.type
_entity.pdbx_description
1 polymer ?
#
loop_
_entity_poly.entity_id
_entity_poly.type
_entity_poly.pdbx_seq_one_letter_code
_entity_poly.pdbx_strand_id
1 'polypeptide(L)'
;MRIAVTGGSGFIGSHVVDRLINAGHTLFVLDTRPPHRPDVTYRQVDLSDLGGLVQATRDIDVVFHLAAVSNVNDAYDHPVGTVRINVTGTVNVFEASRRNGVGRTVLASTVWVYAGAHGDAPLDEDAPFHLPSAGHIYTSSKIASELIAHNYNELYDTPFTILRYGIPFGPRMREQLVIPRFVQMALKGDTITVHGDGSQFRNYVYVEDLADAHVLALSDDAENDVFNLEGAEPITIRRVTEAIRDCLDIPMEVEFGEARPGDYAGKEVSAEKVKRVLGWVPTTTFEDGMRRYLDWYLADAEAAEAKVSEA
;
A
#
# COMPACT_ATOMS: atom_id res chain seq x y z
N MET A 1 11.22 1.36 20.31
CA MET A 1 11.65 0.20 19.53
C MET A 1 12.60 0.61 18.41
N ARG A 2 13.45 -0.31 17.96
CA ARG A 2 14.28 -0.20 16.77
C ARG A 2 13.54 -0.90 15.62
N ILE A 3 13.08 -0.17 14.64
CA ILE A 3 12.17 -0.67 13.60
C ILE A 3 12.83 -0.54 12.23
N ALA A 4 12.87 -1.63 11.47
CA ALA A 4 13.28 -1.61 10.08
C ALA A 4 12.06 -1.58 9.14
N VAL A 5 12.10 -0.75 8.10
CA VAL A 5 11.03 -0.64 7.10
C VAL A 5 11.63 -0.93 5.73
N THR A 6 11.33 -2.10 5.16
CA THR A 6 11.65 -2.36 3.75
C THR A 6 10.67 -1.60 2.86
N GLY A 7 11.15 -1.00 1.78
CA GLY A 7 10.30 -0.14 0.95
C GLY A 7 9.97 1.20 1.59
N GLY A 8 10.71 1.62 2.60
CA GLY A 8 10.49 2.88 3.33
C GLY A 8 10.70 4.14 2.48
N SER A 9 11.33 4.01 1.31
CA SER A 9 11.47 5.11 0.32
C SER A 9 10.32 5.15 -0.71
N GLY A 10 9.36 4.22 -0.61
CA GLY A 10 8.18 4.16 -1.47
C GLY A 10 7.04 5.04 -0.98
N PHE A 11 5.92 5.04 -1.73
CA PHE A 11 4.72 5.80 -1.41
C PHE A 11 4.21 5.52 0.01
N ILE A 12 3.70 4.32 0.27
CA ILE A 12 3.14 3.97 1.59
C ILE A 12 4.24 3.97 2.65
N GLY A 13 5.39 3.36 2.35
CA GLY A 13 6.50 3.21 3.29
C GLY A 13 7.01 4.53 3.85
N SER A 14 7.02 5.58 3.05
CA SER A 14 7.46 6.91 3.50
C SER A 14 6.52 7.52 4.55
N HIS A 15 5.21 7.31 4.42
CA HIS A 15 4.23 7.75 5.43
C HIS A 15 4.29 6.88 6.70
N VAL A 16 4.49 5.57 6.54
CA VAL A 16 4.71 4.66 7.68
C VAL A 16 5.95 5.07 8.48
N VAL A 17 7.06 5.40 7.79
CA VAL A 17 8.28 5.92 8.43
C VAL A 17 7.97 7.21 9.20
N ASP A 18 7.24 8.16 8.60
CA ASP A 18 6.86 9.42 9.26
C ASP A 18 6.05 9.16 10.55
N ARG A 19 5.04 8.29 10.50
CA ARG A 19 4.19 7.99 11.67
C ARG A 19 4.95 7.27 12.78
N LEU A 20 5.79 6.29 12.42
CA LEU A 20 6.59 5.55 13.40
C LEU A 20 7.65 6.45 14.10
N ILE A 21 8.24 7.42 13.40
CA ILE A 21 9.12 8.42 14.01
C ILE A 21 8.33 9.29 14.98
N ASN A 22 7.17 9.79 14.57
CA ASN A 22 6.31 10.63 15.42
C ASN A 22 5.83 9.87 16.66
N ALA A 23 5.71 8.54 16.59
CA ALA A 23 5.44 7.67 17.73
C ALA A 23 6.69 7.40 18.62
N GLY A 24 7.85 7.98 18.31
CA GLY A 24 9.05 7.91 19.14
C GLY A 24 9.93 6.68 18.90
N HIS A 25 9.80 6.00 17.76
CA HIS A 25 10.61 4.83 17.41
C HIS A 25 11.91 5.23 16.69
N THR A 26 12.93 4.39 16.77
CA THR A 26 14.19 4.54 16.00
C THR A 26 14.07 3.77 14.69
N LEU A 27 14.17 4.47 13.54
CA LEU A 27 13.86 3.92 12.23
C LEU A 27 15.10 3.62 11.40
N PHE A 28 15.02 2.49 10.69
CA PHE A 28 15.99 2.04 9.69
C PHE A 28 15.25 1.78 8.37
N VAL A 29 15.50 2.58 7.36
CA VAL A 29 14.92 2.38 6.02
C VAL A 29 15.79 1.42 5.24
N LEU A 30 15.22 0.29 4.83
CA LEU A 30 15.83 -0.74 3.99
C LEU A 30 15.25 -0.64 2.58
N ASP A 31 16.00 -0.07 1.65
CA ASP A 31 15.51 0.18 0.29
C ASP A 31 16.68 0.20 -0.70
N THR A 32 16.41 0.09 -1.97
CA THR A 32 17.40 0.30 -3.04
C THR A 32 17.65 1.78 -3.34
N ARG A 33 16.75 2.67 -2.90
CA ARG A 33 16.80 4.12 -3.07
C ARG A 33 16.79 4.82 -1.71
N PRO A 34 17.44 5.99 -1.58
CA PRO A 34 17.42 6.75 -0.33
C PRO A 34 15.99 7.21 0.03
N PRO A 35 15.66 7.38 1.33
CA PRO A 35 14.38 7.89 1.77
C PRO A 35 14.23 9.40 1.47
N HIS A 36 12.99 9.89 1.47
CA HIS A 36 12.69 11.30 1.24
C HIS A 36 13.18 12.22 2.38
N ARG A 37 13.35 11.68 3.59
CA ARG A 37 13.82 12.43 4.75
C ARG A 37 15.25 12.01 5.16
N PRO A 38 16.14 12.99 5.47
CA PRO A 38 17.55 12.71 5.75
C PRO A 38 17.84 12.27 7.19
N ASP A 39 16.88 12.40 8.12
CA ASP A 39 17.05 12.17 9.56
C ASP A 39 16.77 10.71 9.99
N VAL A 40 16.62 9.79 9.02
CA VAL A 40 16.49 8.35 9.27
C VAL A 40 17.77 7.60 8.88
N THR A 41 18.03 6.50 9.56
CA THR A 41 19.14 5.63 9.16
C THR A 41 18.77 4.86 7.90
N TYR A 42 19.48 5.14 6.81
CA TYR A 42 19.32 4.43 5.54
C TYR A 42 20.32 3.28 5.41
N ARG A 43 19.85 2.11 5.03
CA ARG A 43 20.66 0.93 4.69
C ARG A 43 20.27 0.47 3.29
N GLN A 44 21.16 0.68 2.32
CA GLN A 44 20.87 0.23 0.95
C GLN A 44 20.94 -1.29 0.88
N VAL A 45 19.82 -1.91 0.54
CA VAL A 45 19.69 -3.37 0.42
C VAL A 45 18.62 -3.75 -0.58
N ASP A 46 18.86 -4.78 -1.37
CA ASP A 46 17.88 -5.41 -2.26
C ASP A 46 17.27 -6.63 -1.57
N LEU A 47 15.95 -6.86 -1.75
CA LEU A 47 15.26 -8.01 -1.17
C LEU A 47 15.81 -9.36 -1.65
N SER A 48 16.49 -9.40 -2.78
CA SER A 48 17.16 -10.62 -3.27
C SER A 48 18.49 -10.93 -2.58
N ASP A 49 19.03 -10.00 -1.77
CA ASP A 49 20.26 -10.16 -1.01
C ASP A 49 19.97 -10.59 0.44
N LEU A 50 19.84 -11.90 0.67
CA LEU A 50 19.64 -12.43 2.02
C LEU A 50 20.78 -12.03 2.98
N GLY A 51 22.04 -12.01 2.51
CA GLY A 51 23.19 -11.65 3.35
C GLY A 51 23.11 -10.20 3.82
N GLY A 52 22.80 -9.30 2.90
CA GLY A 52 22.55 -7.88 3.19
C GLY A 52 21.38 -7.67 4.14
N LEU A 53 20.27 -8.38 3.94
CA LEU A 53 19.11 -8.33 4.84
C LEU A 53 19.44 -8.81 6.25
N VAL A 54 20.17 -9.92 6.40
CA VAL A 54 20.62 -10.41 7.71
C VAL A 54 21.51 -9.39 8.41
N GLN A 55 22.40 -8.70 7.69
CA GLN A 55 23.18 -7.59 8.28
C GLN A 55 22.32 -6.39 8.62
N ALA A 56 21.37 -6.03 7.75
CA ALA A 56 20.51 -4.86 7.89
C ALA A 56 19.43 -5.02 8.98
N THR A 57 19.09 -6.23 9.40
CA THR A 57 18.10 -6.50 10.45
C THR A 57 18.72 -6.87 11.80
N ARG A 58 20.04 -6.71 12.00
CA ARG A 58 20.68 -6.88 13.31
C ARG A 58 20.17 -5.83 14.29
N ASP A 59 19.89 -6.26 15.51
CA ASP A 59 19.41 -5.41 16.62
C ASP A 59 18.12 -4.66 16.27
N ILE A 60 17.27 -5.24 15.44
CA ILE A 60 15.94 -4.74 15.08
C ILE A 60 14.88 -5.49 15.88
N ASP A 61 13.96 -4.76 16.49
CA ASP A 61 12.86 -5.33 17.28
C ASP A 61 11.72 -5.78 16.37
N VAL A 62 11.38 -4.96 15.34
CA VAL A 62 10.27 -5.21 14.41
C VAL A 62 10.68 -4.86 12.98
N VAL A 63 10.29 -5.69 12.02
CA VAL A 63 10.44 -5.42 10.59
C VAL A 63 9.08 -5.15 9.97
N PHE A 64 8.90 -3.97 9.35
CA PHE A 64 7.78 -3.70 8.45
C PHE A 64 8.20 -4.02 7.02
N HIS A 65 7.61 -5.05 6.44
CA HIS A 65 7.92 -5.51 5.08
C HIS A 65 6.90 -4.94 4.08
N LEU A 66 7.21 -3.74 3.52
CA LEU A 66 6.38 -3.03 2.56
C LEU A 66 6.95 -3.06 1.13
N ALA A 67 8.21 -3.41 0.96
CA ALA A 67 8.84 -3.48 -0.36
C ALA A 67 8.20 -4.56 -1.23
N ALA A 68 7.71 -4.17 -2.40
CA ALA A 68 7.13 -5.08 -3.38
C ALA A 68 7.03 -4.43 -4.77
N VAL A 69 6.96 -5.23 -5.82
CA VAL A 69 6.39 -4.82 -7.10
C VAL A 69 4.87 -4.84 -6.92
N SER A 70 4.23 -3.66 -6.85
CA SER A 70 2.81 -3.51 -6.49
C SER A 70 1.94 -2.96 -7.62
N ASN A 71 2.51 -2.64 -8.79
CA ASN A 71 1.76 -2.29 -9.98
C ASN A 71 1.42 -3.56 -10.78
N VAL A 72 0.13 -3.75 -11.09
CA VAL A 72 -0.36 -4.94 -11.82
C VAL A 72 0.22 -5.01 -13.23
N ASN A 73 0.38 -3.85 -13.90
CA ASN A 73 0.97 -3.81 -15.25
C ASN A 73 2.45 -4.16 -15.21
N ASP A 74 3.22 -3.61 -14.24
CA ASP A 74 4.63 -3.97 -14.07
C ASP A 74 4.78 -5.47 -13.79
N ALA A 75 3.86 -6.04 -12.99
CA ALA A 75 3.83 -7.46 -12.69
C ALA A 75 3.46 -8.32 -13.92
N TYR A 76 2.62 -7.80 -14.81
CA TYR A 76 2.28 -8.42 -16.09
C TYR A 76 3.47 -8.40 -17.05
N ASP A 77 4.14 -7.26 -17.19
CA ASP A 77 5.26 -7.09 -18.12
C ASP A 77 6.53 -7.81 -17.63
N HIS A 78 6.72 -7.91 -16.29
CA HIS A 78 7.91 -8.48 -15.67
C HIS A 78 7.59 -9.57 -14.62
N PRO A 79 6.90 -10.68 -14.98
CA PRO A 79 6.39 -11.67 -14.04
C PRO A 79 7.49 -12.36 -13.21
N VAL A 80 8.62 -12.70 -13.84
CA VAL A 80 9.76 -13.37 -13.16
C VAL A 80 10.38 -12.42 -12.11
N GLY A 81 10.58 -11.16 -12.48
CA GLY A 81 11.07 -10.12 -11.56
C GLY A 81 10.11 -9.91 -10.38
N THR A 82 8.81 -9.87 -10.66
CA THR A 82 7.77 -9.74 -9.63
C THR A 82 7.80 -10.90 -8.63
N VAL A 83 7.85 -12.15 -9.09
CA VAL A 83 7.92 -13.32 -8.20
C VAL A 83 9.23 -13.31 -7.40
N ARG A 84 10.36 -12.96 -8.02
CA ARG A 84 11.65 -12.85 -7.31
C ARG A 84 11.58 -11.82 -6.17
N ILE A 85 11.01 -10.64 -6.41
CA ILE A 85 10.94 -9.59 -5.39
C ILE A 85 9.85 -9.90 -4.37
N ASN A 86 8.63 -10.22 -4.80
CA ASN A 86 7.49 -10.36 -3.89
C ASN A 86 7.51 -11.68 -3.12
N VAL A 87 7.92 -12.79 -3.73
CA VAL A 87 7.90 -14.10 -3.09
C VAL A 87 9.25 -14.43 -2.47
N THR A 88 10.32 -14.50 -3.29
CA THR A 88 11.65 -14.82 -2.77
C THR A 88 12.15 -13.73 -1.82
N GLY A 89 11.88 -12.46 -2.12
CA GLY A 89 12.19 -11.34 -1.23
C GLY A 89 11.48 -11.45 0.13
N THR A 90 10.20 -11.86 0.15
CA THR A 90 9.48 -12.12 1.40
C THR A 90 10.12 -13.26 2.20
N VAL A 91 10.47 -14.37 1.55
CA VAL A 91 11.22 -15.45 2.20
C VAL A 91 12.52 -14.92 2.82
N ASN A 92 13.29 -14.11 2.08
CA ASN A 92 14.53 -13.55 2.58
C ASN A 92 14.35 -12.63 3.79
N VAL A 93 13.28 -11.81 3.82
CA VAL A 93 12.96 -10.94 4.97
C VAL A 93 12.58 -11.78 6.19
N PHE A 94 11.70 -12.77 6.05
CA PHE A 94 11.34 -13.67 7.15
C PHE A 94 12.54 -14.49 7.64
N GLU A 95 13.38 -14.96 6.74
CA GLU A 95 14.61 -15.70 7.11
C GLU A 95 15.63 -14.81 7.82
N ALA A 96 15.78 -13.54 7.39
CA ALA A 96 16.62 -12.57 8.09
C ALA A 96 16.09 -12.26 9.48
N SER A 97 14.76 -12.08 9.62
CA SER A 97 14.07 -11.89 10.90
C SER A 97 14.29 -13.07 11.83
N ARG A 98 14.07 -14.29 11.34
CA ARG A 98 14.31 -15.53 12.10
C ARG A 98 15.76 -15.63 12.60
N ARG A 99 16.75 -15.40 11.73
CA ARG A 99 18.17 -15.51 12.08
C ARG A 99 18.62 -14.51 13.14
N ASN A 100 17.98 -13.34 13.16
CA ASN A 100 18.32 -12.27 14.10
C ASN A 100 17.39 -12.22 15.32
N GLY A 101 16.41 -13.11 15.44
CA GLY A 101 15.46 -13.12 16.55
C GLY A 101 14.60 -11.85 16.58
N VAL A 102 14.21 -11.31 15.40
CA VAL A 102 13.29 -10.18 15.31
C VAL A 102 11.96 -10.56 15.96
N GLY A 103 11.45 -9.72 16.84
CA GLY A 103 10.25 -10.01 17.62
C GLY A 103 8.99 -10.15 16.77
N ARG A 104 8.89 -9.40 15.64
CA ARG A 104 7.73 -9.50 14.72
C ARG A 104 8.07 -8.98 13.33
N THR A 105 7.51 -9.63 12.29
CA THR A 105 7.51 -9.13 10.91
C THR A 105 6.09 -8.73 10.50
N VAL A 106 5.86 -7.43 10.25
CA VAL A 106 4.59 -6.91 9.76
C VAL A 106 4.60 -6.89 8.25
N LEU A 107 3.78 -7.71 7.61
CA LEU A 107 3.73 -7.90 6.16
C LEU A 107 2.62 -7.04 5.54
N ALA A 108 2.99 -6.20 4.59
CA ALA A 108 2.04 -5.52 3.71
C ALA A 108 1.44 -6.50 2.70
N SER A 109 0.13 -6.70 2.76
CA SER A 109 -0.66 -7.46 1.80
C SER A 109 -1.71 -6.58 1.13
N THR A 110 -2.74 -7.16 0.55
CA THR A 110 -3.75 -6.45 -0.24
C THR A 110 -5.10 -7.15 -0.16
N VAL A 111 -6.19 -6.39 -0.21
CA VAL A 111 -7.54 -6.96 -0.36
C VAL A 111 -7.78 -7.65 -1.72
N TRP A 112 -6.87 -7.48 -2.68
CA TRP A 112 -6.91 -8.23 -3.93
C TRP A 112 -6.75 -9.75 -3.75
N VAL A 113 -6.29 -10.22 -2.58
CA VAL A 113 -6.27 -11.67 -2.25
C VAL A 113 -7.68 -12.29 -2.26
N TYR A 114 -8.72 -11.46 -2.12
CA TYR A 114 -10.12 -11.85 -2.23
C TYR A 114 -10.67 -11.89 -3.66
N ALA A 115 -9.83 -11.64 -4.67
CA ALA A 115 -10.27 -11.70 -6.07
C ALA A 115 -10.94 -13.05 -6.37
N GLY A 116 -12.13 -12.98 -7.00
CA GLY A 116 -12.93 -14.15 -7.31
C GLY A 116 -13.74 -14.75 -6.16
N ALA A 117 -13.70 -14.20 -4.96
CA ALA A 117 -14.63 -14.59 -3.91
C ALA A 117 -16.08 -14.32 -4.36
N HIS A 118 -16.98 -15.25 -4.06
CA HIS A 118 -18.40 -15.19 -4.44
C HIS A 118 -19.26 -14.79 -3.25
N GLY A 119 -20.43 -14.20 -3.52
CA GLY A 119 -21.42 -13.77 -2.52
C GLY A 119 -21.54 -12.26 -2.42
N ASP A 120 -22.61 -11.79 -1.77
CA ASP A 120 -22.97 -10.38 -1.61
C ASP A 120 -22.60 -9.81 -0.22
N ALA A 121 -22.17 -10.68 0.70
CA ALA A 121 -21.73 -10.23 2.03
C ALA A 121 -20.32 -9.61 1.95
N PRO A 122 -20.02 -8.58 2.78
CA PRO A 122 -18.67 -8.06 2.93
C PRO A 122 -17.68 -9.18 3.32
N LEU A 123 -16.51 -9.18 2.66
CA LEU A 123 -15.47 -10.18 2.89
C LEU A 123 -14.65 -9.80 4.12
N ASP A 124 -14.50 -10.72 5.05
CA ASP A 124 -13.63 -10.58 6.23
C ASP A 124 -12.32 -11.37 6.08
N GLU A 125 -11.51 -11.35 7.12
CA GLU A 125 -10.20 -12.01 7.13
C GLU A 125 -10.27 -13.53 7.06
N ASP A 126 -11.41 -14.12 7.45
CA ASP A 126 -11.67 -15.57 7.40
C ASP A 126 -12.18 -16.05 6.03
N ALA A 127 -12.47 -15.13 5.12
CA ALA A 127 -12.93 -15.46 3.79
C ALA A 127 -11.88 -16.29 3.01
N PRO A 128 -12.27 -17.42 2.39
CA PRO A 128 -11.33 -18.30 1.71
C PRO A 128 -10.78 -17.66 0.43
N PHE A 129 -9.52 -17.93 0.13
CA PHE A 129 -8.92 -17.56 -1.14
C PHE A 129 -9.48 -18.40 -2.28
N HIS A 130 -9.91 -17.74 -3.35
CA HIS A 130 -10.33 -18.41 -4.57
C HIS A 130 -9.19 -18.42 -5.58
N LEU A 131 -8.25 -19.34 -5.44
CA LEU A 131 -7.00 -19.39 -6.21
C LEU A 131 -7.18 -19.33 -7.74
N PRO A 132 -8.16 -20.01 -8.38
CA PRO A 132 -8.36 -19.93 -9.83
C PRO A 132 -8.66 -18.52 -10.34
N SER A 133 -9.15 -17.63 -9.49
CA SER A 133 -9.54 -16.25 -9.84
C SER A 133 -8.58 -15.19 -9.28
N ALA A 134 -7.36 -15.58 -8.90
CA ALA A 134 -6.34 -14.61 -8.45
C ALA A 134 -6.07 -13.49 -9.50
N GLY A 135 -6.37 -13.76 -10.77
CA GLY A 135 -6.46 -12.77 -11.85
C GLY A 135 -5.11 -12.32 -12.40
N HIS A 136 -4.10 -12.11 -11.57
CA HIS A 136 -2.78 -11.66 -12.00
C HIS A 136 -1.65 -12.04 -11.05
N ILE A 137 -0.41 -12.01 -11.57
CA ILE A 137 0.83 -12.41 -10.87
C ILE A 137 1.00 -11.65 -9.55
N TYR A 138 0.63 -10.37 -9.51
CA TYR A 138 0.70 -9.58 -8.28
C TYR A 138 -0.12 -10.22 -7.15
N THR A 139 -1.41 -10.52 -7.37
CA THR A 139 -2.28 -11.17 -6.37
C THR A 139 -1.73 -12.53 -5.95
N SER A 140 -1.34 -13.36 -6.91
CA SER A 140 -0.73 -14.67 -6.63
C SER A 140 0.52 -14.55 -5.77
N SER A 141 1.36 -13.54 -6.03
CA SER A 141 2.57 -13.28 -5.23
C SER A 141 2.25 -12.83 -3.80
N LYS A 142 1.17 -12.07 -3.59
CA LYS A 142 0.74 -11.65 -2.24
C LYS A 142 0.12 -12.80 -1.46
N ILE A 143 -0.70 -13.65 -2.09
CA ILE A 143 -1.20 -14.89 -1.47
C ILE A 143 -0.02 -15.78 -1.03
N ALA A 144 0.97 -15.97 -1.91
CA ALA A 144 2.17 -16.72 -1.56
C ALA A 144 2.95 -16.10 -0.39
N SER A 145 3.03 -14.76 -0.33
CA SER A 145 3.70 -14.04 0.77
C SER A 145 2.98 -14.26 2.11
N GLU A 146 1.65 -14.26 2.13
CA GLU A 146 0.88 -14.56 3.34
C GLU A 146 1.08 -16.00 3.81
N LEU A 147 1.06 -16.98 2.90
CA LEU A 147 1.34 -18.37 3.22
C LEU A 147 2.75 -18.56 3.80
N ILE A 148 3.74 -17.83 3.28
CA ILE A 148 5.11 -17.83 3.80
C ILE A 148 5.13 -17.30 5.25
N ALA A 149 4.41 -16.20 5.55
CA ALA A 149 4.35 -15.65 6.91
C ALA A 149 3.79 -16.68 7.90
N HIS A 150 2.67 -17.33 7.55
CA HIS A 150 2.08 -18.40 8.37
C HIS A 150 3.04 -19.58 8.58
N ASN A 151 3.72 -20.04 7.52
CA ASN A 151 4.68 -21.15 7.61
C ASN A 151 5.90 -20.81 8.46
N TYR A 152 6.42 -19.57 8.38
CA TYR A 152 7.52 -19.15 9.25
C TYR A 152 7.12 -19.10 10.73
N ASN A 153 5.88 -18.73 11.03
CA ASN A 153 5.38 -18.80 12.39
C ASN A 153 5.22 -20.25 12.85
N GLU A 154 4.53 -21.09 12.08
CA GLU A 154 4.24 -22.47 12.45
C GLU A 154 5.52 -23.33 12.61
N LEU A 155 6.49 -23.16 11.70
CA LEU A 155 7.68 -24.04 11.65
C LEU A 155 8.86 -23.51 12.44
N TYR A 156 8.94 -22.19 12.66
CA TYR A 156 10.13 -21.56 13.22
C TYR A 156 9.83 -20.55 14.34
N ASP A 157 8.59 -20.48 14.84
CA ASP A 157 8.17 -19.53 15.87
C ASP A 157 8.56 -18.08 15.55
N THR A 158 8.41 -17.68 14.27
CA THR A 158 8.70 -16.32 13.81
C THR A 158 7.38 -15.52 13.77
N PRO A 159 7.13 -14.60 14.74
CA PRO A 159 5.85 -13.89 14.81
C PRO A 159 5.62 -12.95 13.63
N PHE A 160 4.36 -12.84 13.22
CA PHE A 160 3.95 -11.98 12.12
C PHE A 160 2.71 -11.14 12.46
N THR A 161 2.44 -10.14 11.63
CA THR A 161 1.14 -9.48 11.45
C THR A 161 0.96 -9.23 9.97
N ILE A 162 -0.23 -9.51 9.42
CA ILE A 162 -0.53 -9.24 8.01
C ILE A 162 -1.54 -8.09 7.94
N LEU A 163 -1.21 -7.06 7.15
CA LEU A 163 -2.08 -5.93 6.88
C LEU A 163 -2.50 -5.95 5.40
N ARG A 164 -3.77 -6.27 5.12
CA ARG A 164 -4.35 -6.28 3.78
C ARG A 164 -4.90 -4.90 3.47
N TYR A 165 -4.21 -4.17 2.60
CA TYR A 165 -4.59 -2.81 2.24
C TYR A 165 -5.70 -2.77 1.20
N GLY A 166 -6.65 -1.85 1.39
CA GLY A 166 -7.51 -1.33 0.36
C GLY A 166 -6.74 -0.55 -0.70
N ILE A 167 -7.34 0.48 -1.27
CA ILE A 167 -6.67 1.31 -2.29
C ILE A 167 -6.12 2.60 -1.64
N PRO A 168 -4.84 2.65 -1.29
CA PRO A 168 -4.26 3.84 -0.67
C PRO A 168 -4.13 4.99 -1.68
N PHE A 169 -4.44 6.21 -1.23
CA PHE A 169 -4.26 7.44 -2.00
C PHE A 169 -3.74 8.56 -1.10
N GLY A 170 -3.09 9.57 -1.70
CA GLY A 170 -2.58 10.72 -0.97
C GLY A 170 -1.21 11.18 -1.48
N PRO A 171 -0.55 12.11 -0.76
CA PRO A 171 0.76 12.64 -1.14
C PRO A 171 1.80 11.56 -1.43
N ARG A 172 2.71 11.82 -2.36
CA ARG A 172 3.77 10.90 -2.80
C ARG A 172 3.30 9.64 -3.54
N MET A 173 2.00 9.56 -3.90
CA MET A 173 1.52 8.45 -4.72
C MET A 173 2.08 8.52 -6.15
N ARG A 174 2.17 7.34 -6.81
CA ARG A 174 2.79 7.23 -8.13
C ARG A 174 1.91 7.83 -9.22
N GLU A 175 2.53 8.55 -10.17
CA GLU A 175 1.85 9.27 -11.26
C GLU A 175 1.03 8.36 -12.19
N GLN A 176 1.36 7.06 -12.28
CA GLN A 176 0.67 6.09 -13.13
C GLN A 176 -0.70 5.65 -12.58
N LEU A 177 -1.02 6.00 -11.33
CA LEU A 177 -2.30 5.65 -10.71
C LEU A 177 -3.44 6.55 -11.21
N VAL A 178 -4.68 6.13 -11.02
CA VAL A 178 -5.85 6.78 -11.62
C VAL A 178 -6.02 8.22 -11.16
N ILE A 179 -5.87 8.50 -9.86
CA ILE A 179 -6.02 9.85 -9.30
C ILE A 179 -4.97 10.82 -9.89
N PRO A 180 -3.65 10.56 -9.81
CA PRO A 180 -2.64 11.42 -10.40
C PRO A 180 -2.84 11.64 -11.91
N ARG A 181 -3.19 10.59 -12.64
CA ARG A 181 -3.46 10.72 -14.09
C ARG A 181 -4.61 11.67 -14.38
N PHE A 182 -5.72 11.55 -13.65
CA PHE A 182 -6.86 12.44 -13.83
C PHE A 182 -6.53 13.88 -13.44
N VAL A 183 -5.76 14.08 -12.37
CA VAL A 183 -5.27 15.41 -11.97
C VAL A 183 -4.38 16.02 -13.05
N GLN A 184 -3.44 15.25 -13.61
CA GLN A 184 -2.57 15.72 -14.70
C GLN A 184 -3.37 16.10 -15.96
N MET A 185 -4.38 15.30 -16.34
CA MET A 185 -5.26 15.60 -17.47
C MET A 185 -6.09 16.86 -17.19
N ALA A 186 -6.66 16.99 -16.01
CA ALA A 186 -7.44 18.16 -15.61
C ALA A 186 -6.59 19.45 -15.68
N LEU A 187 -5.38 19.44 -15.12
CA LEU A 187 -4.47 20.60 -15.14
C LEU A 187 -3.99 20.98 -16.54
N LYS A 188 -3.92 20.03 -17.47
CA LYS A 188 -3.61 20.29 -18.88
C LYS A 188 -4.82 20.75 -19.71
N GLY A 189 -6.03 20.65 -19.17
CA GLY A 189 -7.27 20.89 -19.93
C GLY A 189 -7.61 19.75 -20.90
N ASP A 190 -7.04 18.55 -20.68
CA ASP A 190 -7.33 17.38 -21.49
C ASP A 190 -8.65 16.74 -21.06
N THR A 191 -9.42 16.16 -22.00
CA THR A 191 -10.64 15.41 -21.70
C THR A 191 -10.33 14.12 -20.95
N ILE A 192 -10.97 13.93 -19.78
CA ILE A 192 -10.81 12.71 -18.99
C ILE A 192 -11.80 11.64 -19.50
N THR A 193 -11.27 10.55 -20.04
CA THR A 193 -12.08 9.41 -20.48
C THR A 193 -12.22 8.39 -19.34
N VAL A 194 -13.45 8.21 -18.86
CA VAL A 194 -13.83 7.16 -17.91
C VAL A 194 -14.41 5.98 -18.68
N HIS A 195 -13.86 4.78 -18.49
CA HIS A 195 -14.40 3.56 -19.09
C HIS A 195 -15.64 3.07 -18.32
N GLY A 196 -16.71 2.74 -19.05
CA GLY A 196 -18.02 2.47 -18.46
C GLY A 196 -18.77 3.74 -18.05
N ASP A 197 -19.77 3.58 -17.21
CA ASP A 197 -20.58 4.67 -16.67
C ASP A 197 -19.98 5.36 -15.43
N GLY A 198 -18.80 4.89 -14.98
CA GLY A 198 -18.11 5.39 -13.80
C GLY A 198 -18.70 4.89 -12.47
N SER A 199 -19.61 3.91 -12.48
CA SER A 199 -20.22 3.32 -11.27
C SER A 199 -19.30 2.31 -10.57
N GLN A 200 -18.27 1.80 -11.24
CA GLN A 200 -17.29 0.94 -10.60
C GLN A 200 -16.64 1.66 -9.41
N PHE A 201 -16.57 0.98 -8.27
CA PHE A 201 -16.10 1.58 -7.04
C PHE A 201 -14.84 0.92 -6.49
N ARG A 202 -14.17 1.64 -5.60
CA ARG A 202 -13.06 1.17 -4.76
C ARG A 202 -13.21 1.78 -3.37
N ASN A 203 -12.76 1.07 -2.36
CA ASN A 203 -12.65 1.62 -1.02
C ASN A 203 -11.28 2.27 -0.87
N TYR A 204 -11.23 3.58 -1.18
CA TYR A 204 -10.00 4.35 -1.03
C TYR A 204 -9.72 4.62 0.44
N VAL A 205 -8.48 4.40 0.86
CA VAL A 205 -8.00 4.72 2.20
C VAL A 205 -6.93 5.80 2.11
N TYR A 206 -7.09 6.87 2.90
CA TYR A 206 -6.07 7.92 2.93
C TYR A 206 -4.77 7.38 3.50
N VAL A 207 -3.66 7.69 2.84
CA VAL A 207 -2.36 7.04 3.14
C VAL A 207 -1.86 7.29 4.55
N GLU A 208 -2.19 8.43 5.15
CA GLU A 208 -1.81 8.71 6.54
C GLU A 208 -2.64 7.91 7.54
N ASP A 209 -3.95 7.73 7.30
CA ASP A 209 -4.79 6.83 8.10
C ASP A 209 -4.27 5.39 8.01
N LEU A 210 -3.87 4.96 6.80
CA LEU A 210 -3.23 3.66 6.61
C LEU A 210 -1.92 3.55 7.40
N ALA A 211 -1.11 4.60 7.41
CA ALA A 211 0.15 4.63 8.17
C ALA A 211 -0.08 4.59 9.69
N ASP A 212 -1.18 5.19 10.19
CA ASP A 212 -1.57 5.10 11.60
C ASP A 212 -1.90 3.65 12.02
N ALA A 213 -2.49 2.85 11.12
CA ALA A 213 -2.72 1.43 11.37
C ALA A 213 -1.41 0.65 11.63
N HIS A 214 -0.29 1.05 11.02
CA HIS A 214 1.01 0.43 11.24
C HIS A 214 1.54 0.68 12.66
N VAL A 215 1.28 1.86 13.21
CA VAL A 215 1.63 2.15 14.62
C VAL A 215 0.81 1.26 15.55
N LEU A 216 -0.49 1.11 15.29
CA LEU A 216 -1.37 0.25 16.08
C LEU A 216 -1.02 -1.24 15.94
N ALA A 217 -0.51 -1.67 14.79
CA ALA A 217 -0.05 -3.04 14.55
C ALA A 217 1.19 -3.43 15.39
N LEU A 218 1.80 -2.51 16.14
CA LEU A 218 2.83 -2.82 17.13
C LEU A 218 2.26 -3.38 18.46
N SER A 219 0.93 -3.30 18.67
CA SER A 219 0.26 -3.92 19.82
C SER A 219 0.45 -5.44 19.83
N ASP A 220 0.53 -6.02 21.02
CA ASP A 220 0.57 -7.48 21.19
C ASP A 220 -0.71 -8.15 20.67
N ASP A 221 -1.85 -7.44 20.68
CA ASP A 221 -3.12 -7.92 20.13
C ASP A 221 -3.09 -8.14 18.60
N ALA A 222 -2.05 -7.61 17.91
CA ALA A 222 -1.86 -7.81 16.47
C ALA A 222 -0.96 -9.01 16.15
N GLU A 223 -0.39 -9.69 17.16
CA GLU A 223 0.56 -10.77 16.92
C GLU A 223 -0.11 -12.01 16.32
N ASN A 224 0.51 -12.54 15.26
CA ASN A 224 0.08 -13.73 14.53
C ASN A 224 -1.35 -13.61 13.98
N ASP A 225 -1.74 -12.39 13.58
CA ASP A 225 -3.08 -12.11 13.08
C ASP A 225 -3.06 -11.32 11.75
N VAL A 226 -4.23 -11.26 11.10
CA VAL A 226 -4.47 -10.64 9.80
C VAL A 226 -5.53 -9.57 9.94
N PHE A 227 -5.35 -8.41 9.33
CA PHE A 227 -6.29 -7.29 9.39
C PHE A 227 -6.51 -6.66 8.01
N ASN A 228 -7.76 -6.44 7.66
CA ASN A 228 -8.15 -5.64 6.52
C ASN A 228 -8.12 -4.14 6.88
N LEU A 229 -7.46 -3.34 6.04
CA LEU A 229 -7.38 -1.89 6.18
C LEU A 229 -8.08 -1.24 4.99
N GLU A 230 -9.37 -1.01 5.14
CA GLU A 230 -10.23 -0.46 4.10
C GLU A 230 -10.68 0.96 4.41
N GLY A 231 -11.00 1.73 3.36
CA GLY A 231 -11.63 3.04 3.50
C GLY A 231 -13.03 2.96 4.09
N ALA A 232 -13.53 4.09 4.60
CA ALA A 232 -14.81 4.14 5.30
C ALA A 232 -16.02 3.84 4.40
N GLU A 233 -15.91 4.08 3.09
CA GLU A 233 -17.03 3.97 2.15
C GLU A 233 -16.56 3.65 0.72
N PRO A 234 -17.44 3.06 -0.11
CA PRO A 234 -17.19 2.87 -1.53
C PRO A 234 -17.12 4.21 -2.28
N ILE A 235 -16.07 4.44 -3.04
CA ILE A 235 -15.87 5.63 -3.87
C ILE A 235 -15.93 5.21 -5.34
N THR A 236 -16.88 5.74 -6.09
CA THR A 236 -17.00 5.48 -7.54
C THR A 236 -15.97 6.28 -8.34
N ILE A 237 -15.63 5.82 -9.54
CA ILE A 237 -14.74 6.59 -10.43
C ILE A 237 -15.37 7.94 -10.81
N ARG A 238 -16.69 8.01 -10.91
CA ARG A 238 -17.42 9.28 -11.09
C ARG A 238 -17.13 10.23 -9.93
N ARG A 239 -17.24 9.79 -8.66
CA ARG A 239 -16.95 10.60 -7.48
C ARG A 239 -15.47 11.04 -7.44
N VAL A 240 -14.54 10.22 -7.94
CA VAL A 240 -13.14 10.64 -8.08
C VAL A 240 -13.02 11.85 -8.99
N THR A 241 -13.67 11.86 -10.17
CA THR A 241 -13.63 13.01 -11.09
C THR A 241 -14.31 14.25 -10.51
N GLU A 242 -15.42 14.07 -9.82
CA GLU A 242 -16.15 15.15 -9.12
C GLU A 242 -15.29 15.78 -8.03
N ALA A 243 -14.66 14.98 -7.17
CA ALA A 243 -13.79 15.49 -6.10
C ALA A 243 -12.56 16.26 -6.65
N ILE A 244 -11.95 15.78 -7.75
CA ILE A 244 -10.85 16.50 -8.41
C ILE A 244 -11.34 17.86 -8.92
N ARG A 245 -12.46 17.90 -9.65
CA ARG A 245 -13.04 19.15 -10.18
C ARG A 245 -13.35 20.14 -9.07
N ASP A 246 -14.01 19.68 -8.00
CA ASP A 246 -14.47 20.53 -6.90
C ASP A 246 -13.30 21.06 -6.05
N CYS A 247 -12.21 20.30 -5.95
CA CYS A 247 -11.00 20.75 -5.25
C CYS A 247 -10.11 21.68 -6.08
N LEU A 248 -10.01 21.48 -7.39
CA LEU A 248 -9.22 22.33 -8.28
C LEU A 248 -9.93 23.62 -8.68
N ASP A 249 -11.28 23.65 -8.60
CA ASP A 249 -12.14 24.76 -9.05
C ASP A 249 -11.84 25.18 -10.50
N ILE A 250 -11.62 24.20 -11.38
CA ILE A 250 -11.35 24.41 -12.82
C ILE A 250 -12.40 23.71 -13.69
N PRO A 251 -12.67 24.20 -14.91
CA PRO A 251 -13.46 23.47 -15.89
C PRO A 251 -12.79 22.12 -16.20
N MET A 252 -13.57 21.05 -16.09
CA MET A 252 -13.11 19.67 -16.44
C MET A 252 -14.12 19.06 -17.42
N GLU A 253 -13.59 18.53 -18.51
CA GLU A 253 -14.38 17.74 -19.44
C GLU A 253 -14.21 16.25 -19.13
N VAL A 254 -15.31 15.54 -18.88
CA VAL A 254 -15.32 14.12 -18.53
C VAL A 254 -16.25 13.39 -19.51
N GLU A 255 -15.70 12.45 -20.26
CA GLU A 255 -16.45 11.58 -21.16
C GLU A 255 -16.52 10.16 -20.61
N PHE A 256 -17.68 9.53 -20.77
CA PHE A 256 -17.92 8.14 -20.40
C PHE A 256 -17.94 7.29 -21.66
N GLY A 257 -16.94 6.40 -21.79
CA GLY A 257 -16.77 5.52 -22.93
C GLY A 257 -17.29 4.09 -22.69
N GLU A 258 -16.98 3.17 -23.59
CA GLU A 258 -17.32 1.77 -23.42
C GLU A 258 -16.61 1.14 -22.21
N ALA A 259 -17.32 0.26 -21.49
CA ALA A 259 -16.75 -0.51 -20.39
C ALA A 259 -15.65 -1.46 -20.89
N ARG A 260 -14.57 -1.61 -20.16
CA ARG A 260 -13.53 -2.59 -20.50
C ARG A 260 -14.02 -4.00 -20.17
N PRO A 261 -13.85 -4.98 -21.06
CA PRO A 261 -14.14 -6.36 -20.74
C PRO A 261 -13.37 -6.82 -19.50
N GLY A 262 -14.08 -7.37 -18.51
CA GLY A 262 -13.45 -7.83 -17.26
C GLY A 262 -13.12 -6.75 -16.25
N ASP A 263 -13.62 -5.52 -16.42
CA ASP A 263 -13.43 -4.47 -15.42
C ASP A 263 -14.07 -4.86 -14.08
N TYR A 264 -13.31 -4.70 -13.01
CA TYR A 264 -13.72 -5.11 -11.66
C TYR A 264 -14.72 -4.11 -11.11
N ALA A 265 -15.96 -4.53 -10.89
CA ALA A 265 -17.03 -3.66 -10.40
C ALA A 265 -16.79 -3.11 -8.99
N GLY A 266 -16.07 -3.86 -8.17
CA GLY A 266 -15.82 -3.59 -6.75
C GLY A 266 -16.34 -4.73 -5.88
N LYS A 267 -15.77 -4.89 -4.69
CA LYS A 267 -16.29 -5.75 -3.62
C LYS A 267 -16.12 -5.05 -2.29
N GLU A 268 -17.09 -5.24 -1.42
CA GLU A 268 -16.98 -4.75 -0.06
C GLU A 268 -16.11 -5.71 0.75
N VAL A 269 -15.17 -5.13 1.49
CA VAL A 269 -14.29 -5.82 2.43
C VAL A 269 -14.49 -5.21 3.81
N SER A 270 -14.66 -6.05 4.81
CA SER A 270 -14.92 -5.62 6.19
C SER A 270 -13.63 -5.21 6.90
N ALA A 271 -13.64 -4.04 7.55
CA ALA A 271 -12.60 -3.58 8.48
C ALA A 271 -13.05 -3.67 9.95
N GLU A 272 -14.11 -4.43 10.26
CA GLU A 272 -14.66 -4.53 11.62
C GLU A 272 -13.68 -5.22 12.59
N LYS A 273 -12.85 -6.15 12.12
CA LYS A 273 -11.85 -6.82 12.94
C LYS A 273 -10.79 -5.85 13.43
N VAL A 274 -10.18 -5.09 12.57
CA VAL A 274 -9.13 -4.12 12.94
C VAL A 274 -9.68 -3.04 13.88
N LYS A 275 -10.92 -2.59 13.66
CA LYS A 275 -11.61 -1.66 14.56
C LYS A 275 -11.82 -2.25 15.96
N ARG A 276 -12.30 -3.49 16.04
CA ARG A 276 -12.55 -4.16 17.31
C ARG A 276 -11.27 -4.47 18.07
N VAL A 277 -10.22 -4.94 17.39
CA VAL A 277 -9.00 -5.44 18.02
C VAL A 277 -7.99 -4.33 18.27
N LEU A 278 -7.74 -3.48 17.27
CA LEU A 278 -6.71 -2.44 17.32
C LEU A 278 -7.27 -1.02 17.50
N GLY A 279 -8.60 -0.85 17.46
CA GLY A 279 -9.24 0.46 17.56
C GLY A 279 -9.04 1.34 16.32
N TRP A 280 -8.52 0.80 15.22
CA TRP A 280 -8.28 1.57 14.00
C TRP A 280 -9.58 1.80 13.22
N VAL A 281 -9.76 3.04 12.81
CA VAL A 281 -10.79 3.45 11.83
C VAL A 281 -10.18 4.52 10.92
N PRO A 282 -10.46 4.53 9.61
CA PRO A 282 -10.06 5.65 8.77
C PRO A 282 -10.85 6.91 9.18
N THR A 283 -10.16 8.01 9.40
CA THR A 283 -10.74 9.27 9.91
C THR A 283 -10.82 10.36 8.84
N THR A 284 -10.06 10.22 7.77
CA THR A 284 -10.00 11.19 6.68
C THR A 284 -11.05 10.86 5.62
N THR A 285 -11.96 11.79 5.35
CA THR A 285 -12.94 11.63 4.24
C THR A 285 -12.21 11.61 2.90
N PHE A 286 -12.84 11.05 1.87
CA PHE A 286 -12.23 11.02 0.54
C PHE A 286 -11.93 12.43 0.01
N GLU A 287 -12.85 13.36 0.20
CA GLU A 287 -12.74 14.76 -0.23
C GLU A 287 -11.62 15.51 0.52
N ASP A 288 -11.50 15.31 1.84
CA ASP A 288 -10.42 15.93 2.62
C ASP A 288 -9.05 15.34 2.23
N GLY A 289 -8.98 14.03 2.01
CA GLY A 289 -7.78 13.36 1.50
C GLY A 289 -7.40 13.85 0.11
N MET A 290 -8.40 14.06 -0.78
CA MET A 290 -8.19 14.60 -2.12
C MET A 290 -7.64 16.03 -2.06
N ARG A 291 -8.21 16.88 -1.21
CA ARG A 291 -7.73 18.26 -1.02
C ARG A 291 -6.26 18.27 -0.56
N ARG A 292 -5.93 17.50 0.48
CA ARG A 292 -4.54 17.38 0.98
C ARG A 292 -3.58 16.84 -0.09
N TYR A 293 -4.04 15.88 -0.91
CA TYR A 293 -3.26 15.37 -2.02
C TYR A 293 -2.98 16.45 -3.08
N LEU A 294 -4.00 17.22 -3.46
CA LEU A 294 -3.86 18.28 -4.47
C LEU A 294 -3.00 19.44 -3.97
N ASP A 295 -3.17 19.85 -2.71
CA ASP A 295 -2.31 20.87 -2.09
C ASP A 295 -0.83 20.45 -2.14
N TRP A 296 -0.54 19.20 -1.80
CA TRP A 296 0.80 18.63 -1.92
C TRP A 296 1.29 18.58 -3.38
N TYR A 297 0.45 18.11 -4.29
CA TYR A 297 0.81 17.93 -5.70
C TYR A 297 1.17 19.27 -6.36
N LEU A 298 0.39 20.30 -6.13
CA LEU A 298 0.64 21.65 -6.68
C LEU A 298 1.90 22.27 -6.08
N ALA A 299 2.11 22.15 -4.77
CA ALA A 299 3.32 22.65 -4.11
C ALA A 299 4.59 21.91 -4.56
N ASP A 300 4.53 20.59 -4.81
CA ASP A 300 5.66 19.81 -5.30
C ASP A 300 6.00 20.17 -6.75
N ALA A 301 4.99 20.42 -7.60
CA ALA A 301 5.17 20.90 -8.97
C ALA A 301 5.83 22.29 -9.02
N GLU A 302 5.38 23.24 -8.20
CA GLU A 302 5.99 24.59 -8.10
C GLU A 302 7.46 24.52 -7.64
N ALA A 303 7.75 23.65 -6.65
CA ALA A 303 9.11 23.44 -6.16
C ALA A 303 10.04 22.82 -7.23
N ALA A 304 9.49 21.94 -8.08
CA ALA A 304 10.24 21.35 -9.19
C ALA A 304 10.57 22.38 -10.28
N GLU A 305 9.61 23.23 -10.65
CA GLU A 305 9.81 24.31 -11.63
C GLU A 305 10.83 25.35 -11.14
N ALA A 306 10.78 25.72 -9.87
CA ALA A 306 11.74 26.65 -9.28
C ALA A 306 13.18 26.12 -9.36
N LYS A 307 13.41 24.84 -9.09
CA LYS A 307 14.75 24.21 -9.20
C LYS A 307 15.28 24.17 -10.63
N VAL A 308 14.40 24.01 -11.65
CA VAL A 308 14.78 24.02 -13.05
C VAL A 308 15.17 25.44 -13.51
N SER A 309 14.53 26.48 -12.96
CA SER A 309 14.83 27.87 -13.30
C SER A 309 16.12 28.40 -12.66
N GLU A 310 16.64 27.76 -11.58
CA GLU A 310 17.88 28.11 -10.89
C GLU A 310 19.12 27.36 -11.41
N ALA A 311 18.96 26.34 -12.27
CA ALA A 311 20.03 25.49 -12.80
C ALA A 311 20.43 25.87 -14.24
#